data_262c6bfdd41b10d5189e2388c49f663c
#
_entry.id   262c6bfdd41b10d5189e2388c49f663c
#
_cell.length_a   1.000
_cell.length_b   1.000
_cell.length_c   1.000
_cell.angle_alpha   90.00
_cell.angle_beta   90.00
_cell.angle_gamma   90.00
#
_symmetry.space_group_name_H-M   'P 1'
#
loop_
_entity.id
_entity.type
_entity.pdbx_description
1 polymer ?
#
loop_
_entity_poly.entity_id
_entity_poly.type
_entity_poly.pdbx_seq_one_letter_code
_entity_poly.pdbx_strand_id
1 'polypeptide(L)'
;MAGNKIILNKRSNAVNVDGTPKIPTSEQLLYGEVAINYANGVETLSIKNSNNNIVTLPINQQNIKKLLFNDLWLSIPGCKVNGEKYSYIKNIYTYENAIKKYHELLAFADGNYIKIDLGLPSGTLWADRNIGATDIYDGGKLFQWGDPTPYDVPEHTGDTINEGQKMFRWGDYKWNPSGDGSTMTKYNSTDGKSTLDPEDDAAHVNMGGDWMMPTKEQVTELFKETTQELYAKLTDGYDPVKVANGVYNQNGGYVSWTYIDGHTSGELSGKLAYIVLISKTNGNFLVVPSSVNVNDGNVVVVGNGGGFWSSSINSGSVRSAWYGNFDNGIYGVGNNGRCIGVGVRGVVGQ
;
A
#
# COMPACT_ATOMS: atom_id res chain seq x y z
N MET A 1 1.21 -38.74 -3.90
CA MET A 1 1.74 -37.44 -4.34
C MET A 1 2.83 -37.04 -3.38
N ALA A 2 4.09 -37.02 -3.79
CA ALA A 2 5.21 -36.66 -2.93
C ALA A 2 5.18 -35.13 -2.76
N GLY A 3 4.99 -34.67 -1.51
CA GLY A 3 5.06 -33.26 -1.19
C GLY A 3 6.48 -32.72 -1.46
N ASN A 4 6.57 -31.62 -2.18
CA ASN A 4 7.83 -30.91 -2.37
C ASN A 4 8.33 -30.40 -1.00
N LYS A 5 9.27 -31.14 -0.42
CA LYS A 5 10.05 -30.65 0.72
C LYS A 5 11.09 -29.68 0.18
N ILE A 6 10.97 -28.40 0.52
CA ILE A 6 12.11 -27.49 0.42
C ILE A 6 13.09 -27.90 1.50
N ILE A 7 14.19 -28.52 1.11
CA ILE A 7 15.23 -28.95 2.02
C ILE A 7 16.27 -27.84 2.08
N LEU A 8 16.17 -26.97 3.08
CA LEU A 8 17.25 -26.07 3.51
C LEU A 8 18.35 -26.89 4.17
N ASN A 9 19.34 -27.35 3.45
CA ASN A 9 20.17 -28.43 4.00
C ASN A 9 21.67 -28.22 4.09
N LYS A 10 22.23 -27.12 3.60
CA LYS A 10 23.67 -26.93 3.79
C LYS A 10 23.96 -25.57 4.41
N ARG A 11 24.51 -25.59 5.60
CA ARG A 11 24.94 -24.42 6.34
C ARG A 11 26.45 -24.50 6.58
N SER A 12 27.17 -23.41 6.40
CA SER A 12 28.59 -23.31 6.65
C SER A 12 28.92 -21.93 7.19
N ASN A 13 29.94 -21.82 8.03
CA ASN A 13 30.62 -20.59 8.38
C ASN A 13 32.09 -20.61 7.92
N ALA A 14 32.43 -21.53 7.04
CA ALA A 14 33.80 -21.70 6.57
C ALA A 14 34.17 -20.63 5.54
N VAL A 15 35.40 -20.12 5.67
CA VAL A 15 36.03 -19.21 4.73
C VAL A 15 37.27 -19.85 4.13
N ASN A 16 37.67 -19.37 2.96
CA ASN A 16 38.97 -19.67 2.35
C ASN A 16 40.11 -18.93 3.08
N VAL A 17 41.33 -19.26 2.73
CA VAL A 17 42.52 -18.63 3.34
C VAL A 17 42.55 -17.12 3.08
N ASP A 18 41.97 -16.65 1.99
CA ASP A 18 41.86 -15.25 1.60
C ASP A 18 40.64 -14.53 2.25
N GLY A 19 39.92 -15.18 3.16
CA GLY A 19 38.76 -14.62 3.83
C GLY A 19 37.45 -14.68 3.03
N THR A 20 37.46 -15.16 1.78
CA THR A 20 36.23 -15.32 0.99
C THR A 20 35.36 -16.49 1.50
N PRO A 21 34.02 -16.46 1.36
CA PRO A 21 33.17 -17.54 1.82
C PRO A 21 33.44 -18.82 1.00
N LYS A 22 33.46 -19.98 1.67
CA LYS A 22 33.47 -21.25 0.95
C LYS A 22 32.13 -21.48 0.27
N ILE A 23 32.18 -21.69 -1.04
CA ILE A 23 31.03 -21.95 -1.89
C ILE A 23 30.92 -23.47 -2.12
N PRO A 24 29.71 -24.08 -2.08
CA PRO A 24 29.56 -25.50 -2.40
C PRO A 24 29.93 -25.78 -3.85
N THR A 25 30.42 -26.98 -4.12
CA THR A 25 30.62 -27.46 -5.49
C THR A 25 29.33 -27.94 -6.11
N SER A 26 29.28 -28.12 -7.44
CA SER A 26 28.12 -28.68 -8.15
C SER A 26 27.76 -30.10 -7.72
N GLU A 27 28.71 -30.85 -7.17
CA GLU A 27 28.50 -32.20 -6.62
C GLU A 27 27.93 -32.19 -5.20
N GLN A 28 28.16 -31.08 -4.48
CA GLN A 28 27.70 -30.92 -3.10
C GLN A 28 26.26 -30.38 -3.00
N LEU A 29 25.73 -29.79 -4.08
CA LEU A 29 24.38 -29.26 -4.14
C LEU A 29 23.55 -30.01 -5.16
N LEU A 30 22.38 -30.50 -4.78
CA LEU A 30 21.39 -31.02 -5.71
C LEU A 30 20.65 -29.89 -6.42
N TYR A 31 20.04 -30.17 -7.54
CA TYR A 31 19.18 -29.22 -8.24
C TYR A 31 18.05 -28.73 -7.35
N GLY A 32 17.94 -27.42 -7.20
CA GLY A 32 16.93 -26.79 -6.33
C GLY A 32 17.28 -26.75 -4.84
N GLU A 33 18.43 -27.31 -4.42
CA GLU A 33 18.93 -27.11 -3.06
C GLU A 33 19.56 -25.74 -2.88
N VAL A 34 19.41 -25.21 -1.67
CA VAL A 34 19.99 -23.92 -1.23
C VAL A 34 21.06 -24.18 -0.16
N ALA A 35 22.22 -23.58 -0.35
CA ALA A 35 23.26 -23.54 0.67
C ALA A 35 23.48 -22.11 1.17
N ILE A 36 23.62 -21.95 2.47
CA ILE A 36 23.90 -20.67 3.12
C ILE A 36 25.28 -20.74 3.78
N ASN A 37 26.14 -19.80 3.43
CA ASN A 37 27.33 -19.49 4.21
C ASN A 37 27.04 -18.28 5.08
N TYR A 38 27.17 -18.41 6.41
CA TYR A 38 26.91 -17.38 7.39
C TYR A 38 28.18 -16.85 8.08
N ALA A 39 29.32 -16.98 7.43
CA ALA A 39 30.55 -16.37 7.92
C ALA A 39 30.43 -14.84 7.95
N ASN A 40 30.66 -14.26 9.12
CA ASN A 40 30.40 -12.84 9.40
C ASN A 40 31.10 -11.90 8.40
N GLY A 41 30.30 -11.05 7.76
CA GLY A 41 30.76 -10.04 6.79
C GLY A 41 30.94 -10.55 5.36
N VAL A 42 30.79 -11.88 5.13
CA VAL A 42 30.90 -12.50 3.81
C VAL A 42 29.80 -13.54 3.56
N GLU A 43 28.64 -13.33 4.15
CA GLU A 43 27.49 -14.22 4.04
C GLU A 43 27.04 -14.40 2.60
N THR A 44 26.75 -15.63 2.19
CA THR A 44 26.31 -15.94 0.82
C THR A 44 25.17 -16.96 0.77
N LEU A 45 24.34 -16.83 -0.26
CA LEU A 45 23.35 -17.80 -0.68
C LEU A 45 23.83 -18.45 -1.98
N SER A 46 23.86 -19.77 -2.04
CA SER A 46 24.24 -20.52 -3.25
C SER A 46 23.10 -21.45 -3.66
N ILE A 47 22.79 -21.48 -4.94
CA ILE A 47 21.82 -22.41 -5.56
C ILE A 47 22.45 -23.07 -6.79
N LYS A 48 22.04 -24.29 -7.07
CA LYS A 48 22.43 -25.00 -8.29
C LYS A 48 21.34 -24.80 -9.35
N ASN A 49 21.71 -24.18 -10.47
CA ASN A 49 20.78 -23.94 -11.58
C ASN A 49 20.63 -25.14 -12.51
N SER A 50 19.72 -25.05 -13.47
CA SER A 50 19.44 -26.11 -14.46
C SER A 50 20.63 -26.49 -15.33
N ASN A 51 21.61 -25.62 -15.46
CA ASN A 51 22.85 -25.88 -16.25
C ASN A 51 23.97 -26.48 -15.40
N ASN A 52 23.64 -27.02 -14.23
CA ASN A 52 24.59 -27.64 -13.29
C ASN A 52 25.61 -26.68 -12.69
N ASN A 53 25.40 -25.36 -12.80
CA ASN A 53 26.27 -24.32 -12.26
C ASN A 53 25.79 -23.88 -10.88
N ILE A 54 26.77 -23.57 -9.99
CA ILE A 54 26.47 -22.90 -8.72
C ILE A 54 26.42 -21.41 -8.96
N VAL A 55 25.25 -20.83 -8.64
CA VAL A 55 25.03 -19.39 -8.61
C VAL A 55 25.09 -18.95 -7.15
N THR A 56 26.01 -18.05 -6.83
CA THR A 56 26.23 -17.53 -5.48
C THR A 56 25.95 -16.05 -5.43
N LEU A 57 25.16 -15.64 -4.47
CA LEU A 57 24.81 -14.24 -4.21
C LEU A 57 25.29 -13.84 -2.81
N PRO A 58 25.99 -12.71 -2.65
CA PRO A 58 26.26 -12.15 -1.33
C PRO A 58 24.93 -11.89 -0.60
N ILE A 59 24.87 -12.28 0.66
CA ILE A 59 23.74 -11.96 1.50
C ILE A 59 23.99 -10.56 2.08
N ASN A 60 23.64 -9.51 1.34
CA ASN A 60 23.46 -8.20 1.92
C ASN A 60 21.99 -7.86 1.95
N GLN A 61 21.62 -6.91 2.80
CA GLN A 61 20.23 -6.51 2.99
C GLN A 61 19.52 -6.16 1.65
N GLN A 62 20.21 -5.46 0.74
CA GLN A 62 19.64 -5.09 -0.55
C GLN A 62 19.40 -6.29 -1.48
N ASN A 63 20.32 -7.25 -1.51
CA ASN A 63 20.17 -8.45 -2.36
C ASN A 63 19.10 -9.38 -1.84
N ILE A 64 18.99 -9.55 -0.53
CA ILE A 64 17.88 -10.32 0.09
C ILE A 64 16.54 -9.64 -0.21
N LYS A 65 16.43 -8.32 -0.01
CA LYS A 65 15.23 -7.56 -0.33
C LYS A 65 14.81 -7.76 -1.79
N LYS A 66 15.74 -7.61 -2.73
CA LYS A 66 15.46 -7.75 -4.17
C LYS A 66 15.04 -9.17 -4.55
N LEU A 67 15.69 -10.20 -3.99
CA LEU A 67 15.37 -11.60 -4.27
C LEU A 67 13.99 -11.95 -3.70
N LEU A 68 13.75 -11.66 -2.43
CA LEU A 68 12.47 -11.91 -1.76
C LEU A 68 11.32 -11.13 -2.40
N PHE A 69 11.59 -9.92 -2.85
CA PHE A 69 10.61 -9.08 -3.53
C PHE A 69 10.20 -9.65 -4.90
N ASN A 70 11.19 -10.05 -5.69
CA ASN A 70 10.92 -10.72 -6.97
C ASN A 70 10.15 -12.03 -6.78
N ASP A 71 10.51 -12.83 -5.78
CA ASP A 71 9.82 -14.08 -5.48
C ASP A 71 8.38 -13.86 -5.04
N LEU A 72 8.11 -12.79 -4.27
CA LEU A 72 6.76 -12.44 -3.87
C LEU A 72 5.89 -12.06 -5.08
N TRP A 73 6.39 -11.17 -5.93
CA TRP A 73 5.67 -10.75 -7.13
C TRP A 73 5.43 -11.90 -8.10
N LEU A 74 6.37 -12.82 -8.22
CA LEU A 74 6.21 -14.06 -8.98
C LEU A 74 5.13 -14.97 -8.40
N SER A 75 4.85 -14.88 -7.10
CA SER A 75 3.83 -15.69 -6.41
C SER A 75 2.40 -15.18 -6.61
N ILE A 76 2.22 -13.94 -7.07
CA ILE A 76 0.91 -13.34 -7.27
C ILE A 76 0.28 -13.84 -8.58
N PRO A 77 -0.98 -14.31 -8.54
CA PRO A 77 -1.67 -14.74 -9.76
C PRO A 77 -1.71 -13.63 -10.81
N GLY A 78 -1.19 -13.90 -12.00
CA GLY A 78 -1.16 -12.94 -13.09
C GLY A 78 0.03 -11.99 -13.11
N CYS A 79 0.91 -12.02 -12.10
CA CYS A 79 2.16 -11.26 -12.10
C CYS A 79 3.00 -11.62 -13.33
N LYS A 80 3.58 -10.59 -13.93
CA LYS A 80 4.53 -10.72 -15.05
C LYS A 80 5.89 -10.23 -14.61
N VAL A 81 6.93 -10.99 -14.94
CA VAL A 81 8.32 -10.54 -14.82
C VAL A 81 8.89 -10.52 -16.23
N ASN A 82 9.47 -9.39 -16.63
CA ASN A 82 9.97 -9.20 -18.00
C ASN A 82 8.94 -9.53 -19.11
N GLY A 83 7.65 -9.28 -18.84
CA GLY A 83 6.58 -9.53 -19.79
C GLY A 83 6.06 -10.97 -19.84
N GLU A 84 6.69 -11.92 -19.16
CA GLU A 84 6.27 -13.32 -19.11
C GLU A 84 5.40 -13.63 -17.88
N LYS A 85 4.38 -14.48 -18.09
CA LYS A 85 3.52 -14.97 -17.00
C LYS A 85 4.14 -16.19 -16.33
N TYR A 86 4.30 -16.13 -15.01
CA TYR A 86 4.79 -17.25 -14.21
C TYR A 86 3.63 -18.05 -13.61
N SER A 87 3.01 -18.90 -14.42
CA SER A 87 1.84 -19.69 -14.03
C SER A 87 2.13 -20.81 -13.02
N TYR A 88 3.37 -21.31 -12.95
CA TYR A 88 3.76 -22.39 -12.04
C TYR A 88 3.82 -21.96 -10.57
N ILE A 89 4.10 -20.69 -10.29
CA ILE A 89 4.16 -20.15 -8.93
C ILE A 89 2.76 -19.98 -8.33
N LYS A 90 1.75 -19.83 -9.17
CA LYS A 90 0.34 -19.74 -8.79
C LYS A 90 -0.14 -20.89 -7.90
N ASN A 91 0.53 -22.04 -7.94
CA ASN A 91 0.18 -23.22 -7.16
C ASN A 91 0.88 -23.27 -5.78
N ILE A 92 1.81 -22.38 -5.50
CA ILE A 92 2.61 -22.35 -4.25
C ILE A 92 1.94 -21.47 -3.20
N TYR A 93 1.36 -20.36 -3.63
CA TYR A 93 0.70 -19.39 -2.74
C TYR A 93 -0.71 -19.11 -3.22
N THR A 94 -1.67 -19.15 -2.28
CA THR A 94 -2.95 -18.48 -2.48
C THR A 94 -2.70 -16.96 -2.50
N TYR A 95 -3.65 -16.20 -3.03
CA TYR A 95 -3.59 -14.75 -3.05
C TYR A 95 -3.38 -14.16 -1.64
N GLU A 96 -4.06 -14.71 -0.64
CA GLU A 96 -3.94 -14.30 0.77
C GLU A 96 -2.54 -14.58 1.33
N ASN A 97 -1.96 -15.73 1.01
CA ASN A 97 -0.59 -16.06 1.42
C ASN A 97 0.45 -15.15 0.73
N ALA A 98 0.21 -14.73 -0.52
CA ALA A 98 1.06 -13.78 -1.20
C ALA A 98 1.02 -12.39 -0.53
N ILE A 99 -0.17 -11.92 -0.14
CA ILE A 99 -0.34 -10.67 0.63
C ILE A 99 0.37 -10.77 1.97
N LYS A 100 0.18 -11.87 2.72
CA LYS A 100 0.85 -12.09 4.01
C LYS A 100 2.38 -12.10 3.85
N LYS A 101 2.89 -12.74 2.81
CA LYS A 101 4.32 -12.77 2.51
C LYS A 101 4.87 -11.39 2.15
N TYR A 102 4.11 -10.62 1.39
CA TYR A 102 4.44 -9.23 1.09
C TYR A 102 4.55 -8.37 2.36
N HIS A 103 3.62 -8.56 3.29
CA HIS A 103 3.66 -7.92 4.60
C HIS A 103 4.92 -8.28 5.41
N GLU A 104 5.29 -9.56 5.46
CA GLU A 104 6.54 -10.00 6.08
C GLU A 104 7.78 -9.33 5.45
N LEU A 105 7.77 -9.15 4.14
CA LEU A 105 8.88 -8.55 3.40
C LEU A 105 9.01 -7.04 3.62
N LEU A 106 7.90 -6.34 3.80
CA LEU A 106 7.92 -4.90 4.13
C LEU A 106 8.63 -4.62 5.46
N ALA A 107 8.56 -5.53 6.42
CA ALA A 107 9.28 -5.42 7.68
C ALA A 107 10.82 -5.32 7.50
N PHE A 108 11.34 -5.77 6.34
CA PHE A 108 12.75 -5.66 5.98
C PHE A 108 13.09 -4.46 5.09
N ALA A 109 12.09 -3.71 4.64
CA ALA A 109 12.30 -2.54 3.79
C ALA A 109 12.56 -1.30 4.66
N ASP A 110 13.80 -0.84 4.82
CA ASP A 110 14.29 0.29 5.66
C ASP A 110 13.49 1.61 5.48
N GLY A 111 12.18 1.58 5.70
CA GLY A 111 11.30 2.74 5.60
C GLY A 111 11.03 3.25 4.17
N ASN A 112 11.74 2.77 3.16
CA ASN A 112 11.57 3.20 1.78
C ASN A 112 10.25 2.70 1.19
N TYR A 113 9.51 3.59 0.53
CA TYR A 113 8.31 3.25 -0.20
C TYR A 113 8.65 2.56 -1.52
N ILE A 114 7.84 1.57 -1.88
CA ILE A 114 8.01 0.79 -3.09
C ILE A 114 7.08 1.33 -4.16
N LYS A 115 7.61 1.50 -5.36
CA LYS A 115 6.86 1.93 -6.54
C LYS A 115 6.17 0.72 -7.16
N ILE A 116 4.85 0.67 -7.07
CA ILE A 116 4.02 -0.39 -7.66
C ILE A 116 3.57 0.05 -9.05
N ASP A 117 4.00 -0.71 -10.06
CA ASP A 117 3.53 -0.56 -11.42
C ASP A 117 2.26 -1.39 -11.62
N LEU A 118 1.13 -0.71 -11.78
CA LEU A 118 -0.17 -1.32 -12.09
C LEU A 118 -0.45 -1.37 -13.61
N GLY A 119 0.50 -0.96 -14.44
CA GLY A 119 0.30 -0.87 -15.89
C GLY A 119 -0.84 0.08 -16.27
N LEU A 120 -0.99 1.18 -15.52
CA LEU A 120 -2.01 2.19 -15.78
C LEU A 120 -1.69 2.95 -17.07
N PRO A 121 -2.69 3.41 -17.85
CA PRO A 121 -2.48 4.18 -19.07
C PRO A 121 -1.61 5.42 -18.90
N SER A 122 -1.69 6.10 -17.75
CA SER A 122 -0.85 7.26 -17.43
C SER A 122 0.61 6.90 -17.12
N GLY A 123 0.92 5.62 -16.91
CA GLY A 123 2.22 5.18 -16.41
C GLY A 123 2.46 5.49 -14.92
N THR A 124 1.46 6.00 -14.20
CA THR A 124 1.59 6.33 -12.77
C THR A 124 1.98 5.12 -11.93
N LEU A 125 3.05 5.27 -11.15
CA LEU A 125 3.49 4.29 -10.16
C LEU A 125 2.95 4.70 -8.78
N TRP A 126 2.42 3.74 -8.03
CA TRP A 126 1.81 3.99 -6.72
C TRP A 126 2.70 3.52 -5.57
N ALA A 127 2.70 4.25 -4.47
CA ALA A 127 3.35 3.77 -3.25
C ALA A 127 2.61 2.52 -2.72
N ASP A 128 3.38 1.55 -2.23
CA ASP A 128 2.86 0.30 -1.66
C ASP A 128 1.97 0.53 -0.42
N ARG A 129 2.19 1.60 0.33
CA ARG A 129 1.49 1.93 1.57
C ARG A 129 1.34 3.43 1.78
N ASN A 130 0.51 3.82 2.75
CA ASN A 130 0.31 5.21 3.14
C ASN A 130 1.55 5.78 3.86
N ILE A 131 1.67 7.10 3.91
CA ILE A 131 2.76 7.78 4.60
C ILE A 131 2.71 7.45 6.10
N GLY A 132 3.87 7.06 6.63
CA GLY A 132 4.03 6.69 8.04
C GLY A 132 3.47 5.32 8.41
N ALA A 133 2.90 4.58 7.46
CA ALA A 133 2.47 3.21 7.67
C ALA A 133 3.67 2.27 7.85
N THR A 134 3.56 1.34 8.79
CA THR A 134 4.57 0.29 9.04
C THR A 134 4.44 -0.88 8.07
N ASP A 135 3.25 -1.08 7.51
CA ASP A 135 2.94 -2.11 6.53
C ASP A 135 1.74 -1.71 5.63
N ILE A 136 1.34 -2.60 4.71
CA ILE A 136 0.27 -2.32 3.74
C ILE A 136 -1.13 -2.29 4.36
N TYR A 137 -1.32 -2.80 5.57
CA TYR A 137 -2.60 -2.82 6.28
C TYR A 137 -2.72 -1.67 7.30
N ASP A 138 -1.64 -0.93 7.53
CA ASP A 138 -1.61 0.23 8.41
C ASP A 138 -2.11 1.47 7.67
N GLY A 139 -3.05 2.20 8.27
CA GLY A 139 -3.61 3.45 7.74
C GLY A 139 -2.59 4.59 7.65
N GLY A 140 -1.47 4.50 8.38
CA GLY A 140 -0.42 5.51 8.43
C GLY A 140 -0.81 6.76 9.22
N LYS A 141 -0.14 7.86 8.89
CA LYS A 141 -0.37 9.17 9.51
C LYS A 141 -1.56 9.88 8.86
N LEU A 142 -2.15 10.80 9.62
CA LEU A 142 -3.22 11.67 9.16
C LEU A 142 -2.66 13.05 8.75
N PHE A 143 -3.28 13.62 7.73
CA PHE A 143 -2.92 14.94 7.18
C PHE A 143 -4.18 15.76 6.95
N GLN A 144 -4.10 17.07 7.21
CA GLN A 144 -5.04 18.03 6.63
C GLN A 144 -4.62 18.35 5.20
N TRP A 145 -5.55 18.55 4.29
CA TRP A 145 -5.22 18.79 2.88
C TRP A 145 -4.38 20.07 2.70
N GLY A 146 -3.22 19.96 2.06
CA GLY A 146 -2.28 21.08 1.85
C GLY A 146 -1.50 21.46 3.12
N ASP A 147 -1.48 20.60 4.13
CA ASP A 147 -0.58 20.69 5.28
C ASP A 147 0.27 19.41 5.34
N PRO A 148 1.58 19.49 5.04
CA PRO A 148 2.44 18.33 5.02
C PRO A 148 2.83 17.81 6.41
N THR A 149 2.33 18.41 7.48
CA THR A 149 2.61 17.96 8.85
C THR A 149 1.93 16.63 9.13
N PRO A 150 2.68 15.55 9.45
CA PRO A 150 2.10 14.26 9.78
C PRO A 150 1.60 14.24 11.23
N TYR A 151 0.40 13.70 11.44
CA TYR A 151 -0.16 13.48 12.76
C TYR A 151 -0.39 11.98 13.00
N ASP A 152 -0.10 11.52 14.22
CA ASP A 152 -0.51 10.19 14.64
C ASP A 152 -2.04 10.08 14.67
N VAL A 153 -2.54 8.86 14.51
CA VAL A 153 -3.95 8.58 14.76
C VAL A 153 -4.23 8.95 16.24
N PRO A 154 -5.16 9.87 16.49
CA PRO A 154 -5.38 10.35 17.86
C PRO A 154 -5.89 9.22 18.77
N GLU A 155 -5.46 9.23 20.03
CA GLU A 155 -6.13 8.46 21.06
C GLU A 155 -7.55 9.02 21.26
N HIS A 156 -8.51 8.16 21.43
CA HIS A 156 -9.92 8.54 21.55
C HIS A 156 -10.66 7.66 22.56
N THR A 157 -11.76 8.22 23.07
CA THR A 157 -12.70 7.51 23.93
C THR A 157 -14.07 7.53 23.25
N GLY A 158 -14.55 6.38 22.84
CA GLY A 158 -15.71 6.27 21.96
C GLY A 158 -15.42 6.92 20.60
N ASP A 159 -16.25 7.87 20.20
CA ASP A 159 -16.14 8.56 18.90
C ASP A 159 -15.43 9.93 18.99
N THR A 160 -14.81 10.27 20.13
CA THR A 160 -14.15 11.55 20.36
C THR A 160 -12.69 11.40 20.70
N ILE A 161 -11.85 12.33 20.24
CA ILE A 161 -10.43 12.36 20.55
C ILE A 161 -10.19 12.92 21.97
N ASN A 162 -9.06 12.56 22.57
CA ASN A 162 -8.71 13.00 23.91
C ASN A 162 -8.27 14.48 23.91
N GLU A 163 -8.43 15.13 25.07
CA GLU A 163 -8.04 16.53 25.24
C GLU A 163 -6.55 16.76 24.93
N GLY A 164 -6.24 17.85 24.27
CA GLY A 164 -4.87 18.25 23.91
C GLY A 164 -4.34 17.67 22.61
N GLN A 165 -5.09 16.79 21.93
CA GLN A 165 -4.70 16.25 20.63
C GLN A 165 -5.23 17.11 19.47
N LYS A 166 -4.71 16.87 18.26
CA LYS A 166 -5.14 17.56 17.02
C LYS A 166 -6.60 17.23 16.71
N MET A 167 -7.46 18.26 16.67
CA MET A 167 -8.91 18.10 16.47
C MET A 167 -9.35 17.98 15.01
N PHE A 168 -8.50 18.35 14.06
CA PHE A 168 -8.81 18.36 12.63
C PHE A 168 -10.09 19.15 12.30
N ARG A 169 -10.13 20.39 12.69
CA ARG A 169 -11.24 21.33 12.48
C ARG A 169 -10.77 22.60 11.77
N TRP A 170 -11.70 23.43 11.33
CA TRP A 170 -11.39 24.68 10.63
C TRP A 170 -10.51 25.63 11.45
N GLY A 171 -10.69 25.70 12.76
CA GLY A 171 -9.84 26.50 13.64
C GLY A 171 -8.38 26.05 13.73
N ASP A 172 -8.09 24.82 13.36
CA ASP A 172 -6.74 24.25 13.33
C ASP A 172 -6.15 24.19 11.93
N TYR A 173 -6.88 24.67 10.91
CA TYR A 173 -6.50 24.49 9.52
C TYR A 173 -5.61 25.63 9.04
N LYS A 174 -4.41 25.30 8.59
CA LYS A 174 -3.34 26.22 8.17
C LYS A 174 -3.82 27.34 7.22
N TRP A 175 -4.71 27.03 6.29
CA TRP A 175 -5.16 27.97 5.25
C TRP A 175 -6.47 28.67 5.58
N ASN A 176 -6.99 28.53 6.80
CA ASN A 176 -8.22 29.16 7.26
C ASN A 176 -8.01 29.89 8.60
N PRO A 177 -7.28 31.01 8.63
CA PRO A 177 -6.95 31.70 9.86
C PRO A 177 -8.18 32.25 10.61
N SER A 178 -9.30 32.46 9.91
CA SER A 178 -10.57 32.86 10.53
C SER A 178 -11.28 31.73 11.27
N GLY A 179 -10.91 30.47 10.98
CA GLY A 179 -11.55 29.30 11.58
C GLY A 179 -12.99 29.04 11.15
N ASP A 180 -13.52 29.81 10.20
CA ASP A 180 -14.92 29.76 9.75
C ASP A 180 -15.19 28.76 8.63
N GLY A 181 -14.13 28.19 8.07
CA GLY A 181 -14.20 27.26 6.94
C GLY A 181 -14.58 27.91 5.61
N SER A 182 -14.68 29.23 5.52
CA SER A 182 -15.10 29.95 4.32
C SER A 182 -13.98 30.77 3.67
N THR A 183 -13.13 31.38 4.48
CA THR A 183 -12.07 32.29 4.02
C THR A 183 -10.73 31.58 3.93
N MET A 184 -10.39 31.09 2.74
CA MET A 184 -9.12 30.42 2.49
C MET A 184 -8.05 31.40 2.02
N THR A 185 -6.84 31.30 2.58
CA THR A 185 -5.69 32.14 2.21
C THR A 185 -4.88 31.58 1.05
N LYS A 186 -5.03 30.30 0.73
CA LYS A 186 -4.37 29.63 -0.42
C LYS A 186 -5.30 28.58 -1.02
N TYR A 187 -5.11 28.27 -2.30
CA TYR A 187 -5.96 27.34 -3.07
C TYR A 187 -7.42 27.81 -3.07
N ASN A 188 -7.64 29.01 -3.56
CA ASN A 188 -8.93 29.68 -3.63
C ASN A 188 -9.16 30.29 -5.04
N SER A 189 -10.27 30.96 -5.24
CA SER A 189 -10.59 31.58 -6.52
C SER A 189 -9.63 32.71 -6.94
N THR A 190 -8.88 33.27 -5.98
CA THR A 190 -7.96 34.40 -6.25
C THR A 190 -6.62 33.91 -6.80
N ASP A 191 -6.06 32.81 -6.25
CA ASP A 191 -4.80 32.25 -6.73
C ASP A 191 -4.98 31.29 -7.91
N GLY A 192 -6.22 30.86 -8.18
CA GLY A 192 -6.59 30.02 -9.30
C GLY A 192 -5.94 28.62 -9.33
N LYS A 193 -5.30 28.22 -8.22
CA LYS A 193 -4.62 26.93 -8.13
C LYS A 193 -5.61 25.78 -7.95
N SER A 194 -5.48 24.75 -8.77
CA SER A 194 -6.34 23.56 -8.74
C SER A 194 -5.68 22.34 -8.10
N THR A 195 -4.36 22.38 -7.89
CA THR A 195 -3.55 21.33 -7.27
C THR A 195 -2.59 21.93 -6.28
N LEU A 196 -2.08 21.11 -5.35
CA LEU A 196 -1.10 21.54 -4.35
C LEU A 196 0.24 21.93 -5.00
N ASP A 197 0.87 22.95 -4.45
CA ASP A 197 2.28 23.23 -4.68
C ASP A 197 3.14 22.16 -3.99
N PRO A 198 4.36 21.88 -4.47
CA PRO A 198 5.21 20.83 -3.88
C PRO A 198 5.47 21.00 -2.38
N GLU A 199 5.64 22.22 -1.90
CA GLU A 199 5.87 22.52 -0.48
C GLU A 199 4.66 22.26 0.43
N ASP A 200 3.46 22.12 -0.14
CA ASP A 200 2.22 21.82 0.58
C ASP A 200 1.73 20.37 0.31
N ASP A 201 2.42 19.66 -0.56
CA ASP A 201 2.12 18.27 -0.90
C ASP A 201 2.77 17.33 0.14
N ALA A 202 1.92 16.63 0.90
CA ALA A 202 2.40 15.76 1.98
C ALA A 202 3.25 14.59 1.47
N ALA A 203 3.00 14.07 0.27
CA ALA A 203 3.84 13.01 -0.29
C ALA A 203 5.20 13.56 -0.71
N HIS A 204 5.24 14.72 -1.36
CA HIS A 204 6.51 15.35 -1.75
C HIS A 204 7.40 15.64 -0.53
N VAL A 205 6.82 16.24 0.50
CA VAL A 205 7.59 16.65 1.69
C VAL A 205 8.04 15.46 2.54
N ASN A 206 7.18 14.45 2.73
CA ASN A 206 7.47 13.35 3.67
C ASN A 206 8.13 12.12 3.02
N MET A 207 7.95 11.91 1.72
CA MET A 207 8.56 10.78 1.01
C MET A 207 9.80 11.19 0.22
N GLY A 208 9.90 12.47 -0.15
CA GLY A 208 11.03 13.04 -0.90
C GLY A 208 11.08 12.62 -2.36
N GLY A 209 12.14 13.05 -3.07
CA GLY A 209 12.35 12.73 -4.49
C GLY A 209 11.18 13.17 -5.38
N ASP A 210 10.73 12.26 -6.25
CA ASP A 210 9.67 12.51 -7.24
C ASP A 210 8.27 12.15 -6.73
N TRP A 211 8.13 11.80 -5.46
CA TRP A 211 6.84 11.48 -4.87
C TRP A 211 5.93 12.71 -4.79
N MET A 212 4.67 12.55 -5.18
CA MET A 212 3.61 13.55 -5.10
C MET A 212 2.32 12.88 -4.63
N MET A 213 1.37 13.63 -4.10
CA MET A 213 0.01 13.14 -3.91
C MET A 213 -0.66 12.94 -5.27
N PRO A 214 -1.48 11.89 -5.45
CA PRO A 214 -2.17 11.65 -6.72
C PRO A 214 -3.14 12.79 -7.04
N THR A 215 -3.30 13.11 -8.31
CA THR A 215 -4.40 13.98 -8.75
C THR A 215 -5.73 13.23 -8.69
N LYS A 216 -6.84 13.96 -8.77
CA LYS A 216 -8.18 13.38 -8.90
C LYS A 216 -8.26 12.40 -10.09
N GLU A 217 -7.66 12.77 -11.20
CA GLU A 217 -7.65 11.98 -12.44
C GLU A 217 -6.91 10.67 -12.24
N GLN A 218 -5.74 10.69 -11.56
CA GLN A 218 -4.97 9.48 -11.24
C GLN A 218 -5.74 8.56 -10.28
N VAL A 219 -6.44 9.11 -9.29
CA VAL A 219 -7.31 8.31 -8.40
C VAL A 219 -8.47 7.70 -9.19
N THR A 220 -9.08 8.46 -10.09
CA THR A 220 -10.16 7.95 -10.97
C THR A 220 -9.65 6.81 -11.85
N GLU A 221 -8.49 6.99 -12.47
CA GLU A 221 -7.84 5.97 -13.28
C GLU A 221 -7.55 4.70 -12.48
N LEU A 222 -7.01 4.83 -11.26
CA LEU A 222 -6.73 3.71 -10.39
C LEU A 222 -7.97 2.82 -10.19
N PHE A 223 -9.11 3.41 -9.83
CA PHE A 223 -10.34 2.62 -9.63
C PHE A 223 -10.91 2.05 -10.93
N LYS A 224 -10.79 2.80 -12.02
CA LYS A 224 -11.27 2.36 -13.34
C LYS A 224 -10.46 1.19 -13.91
N GLU A 225 -9.14 1.21 -13.76
CA GLU A 225 -8.24 0.26 -14.41
C GLU A 225 -7.86 -0.92 -13.52
N THR A 226 -8.44 -1.00 -12.32
CA THR A 226 -8.31 -2.16 -11.43
C THR A 226 -9.63 -2.92 -11.27
N THR A 227 -9.55 -4.19 -10.88
CA THR A 227 -10.64 -4.91 -10.25
C THR A 227 -10.47 -4.80 -8.74
N GLN A 228 -11.58 -4.86 -8.00
CA GLN A 228 -11.56 -4.58 -6.58
C GLN A 228 -12.13 -5.74 -5.80
N GLU A 229 -11.54 -5.99 -4.64
CA GLU A 229 -12.00 -6.98 -3.68
C GLU A 229 -12.11 -6.33 -2.30
N LEU A 230 -13.25 -6.50 -1.64
CA LEU A 230 -13.49 -6.00 -0.29
C LEU A 230 -13.24 -7.12 0.72
N TYR A 231 -12.45 -6.82 1.73
CA TYR A 231 -12.11 -7.73 2.83
C TYR A 231 -12.63 -7.20 4.15
N ALA A 232 -13.21 -8.10 4.98
CA ALA A 232 -13.72 -7.76 6.30
C ALA A 232 -13.27 -8.78 7.35
N LYS A 233 -13.07 -8.31 8.58
CA LYS A 233 -12.78 -9.13 9.75
C LYS A 233 -14.09 -9.51 10.40
N LEU A 234 -14.63 -10.68 10.06
CA LEU A 234 -15.93 -11.13 10.52
C LEU A 234 -15.93 -11.60 11.97
N THR A 235 -14.80 -12.15 12.44
CA THR A 235 -14.64 -12.70 13.78
C THR A 235 -13.31 -12.25 14.36
N ASP A 236 -13.29 -11.89 15.63
CA ASP A 236 -12.05 -11.49 16.32
C ASP A 236 -11.04 -12.64 16.37
N GLY A 237 -9.77 -12.29 16.11
CA GLY A 237 -8.65 -13.24 16.11
C GLY A 237 -8.48 -14.02 14.80
N TYR A 238 -9.35 -13.83 13.80
CA TYR A 238 -9.22 -14.44 12.47
C TYR A 238 -8.76 -13.44 11.42
N ASP A 239 -8.08 -13.94 10.39
CA ASP A 239 -7.68 -13.12 9.24
C ASP A 239 -8.92 -12.59 8.51
N PRO A 240 -8.85 -11.38 7.91
CA PRO A 240 -9.92 -10.86 7.08
C PRO A 240 -10.24 -11.78 5.90
N VAL A 241 -11.53 -11.90 5.59
CA VAL A 241 -12.01 -12.70 4.47
C VAL A 241 -12.62 -11.80 3.39
N LYS A 242 -12.55 -12.24 2.13
CA LYS A 242 -13.17 -11.55 1.01
C LYS A 242 -14.70 -11.63 1.13
N VAL A 243 -15.37 -10.47 1.11
CA VAL A 243 -16.82 -10.34 1.32
C VAL A 243 -17.56 -9.74 0.13
N ALA A 244 -16.86 -9.08 -0.79
CA ALA A 244 -17.49 -8.50 -1.98
C ALA A 244 -16.48 -8.31 -3.12
N ASN A 245 -17.02 -8.22 -4.35
CA ASN A 245 -16.30 -7.73 -5.53
C ASN A 245 -16.81 -6.34 -5.90
N GLY A 246 -15.91 -5.47 -6.35
CA GLY A 246 -16.25 -4.15 -6.86
C GLY A 246 -16.60 -4.18 -8.34
N VAL A 247 -17.60 -3.39 -8.72
CA VAL A 247 -18.01 -3.18 -10.11
C VAL A 247 -17.97 -1.68 -10.40
N TYR A 248 -17.00 -1.24 -11.21
CA TYR A 248 -16.85 0.15 -11.58
C TYR A 248 -17.98 0.61 -12.52
N ASN A 249 -18.72 1.62 -12.09
CA ASN A 249 -19.76 2.24 -12.88
C ASN A 249 -19.18 3.41 -13.69
N GLN A 250 -18.96 3.18 -14.98
CA GLN A 250 -18.37 4.19 -15.88
C GLN A 250 -19.18 5.48 -15.97
N ASN A 251 -20.52 5.38 -15.87
CA ASN A 251 -21.41 6.52 -15.99
C ASN A 251 -21.49 7.34 -14.70
N GLY A 252 -21.25 6.71 -13.55
CA GLY A 252 -21.31 7.35 -12.24
C GLY A 252 -19.96 7.71 -11.64
N GLY A 253 -18.85 7.17 -12.19
CA GLY A 253 -17.48 7.41 -11.67
C GLY A 253 -17.21 6.81 -10.30
N TYR A 254 -18.02 5.85 -9.88
CA TYR A 254 -17.87 5.16 -8.59
C TYR A 254 -17.93 3.64 -8.76
N VAL A 255 -17.56 2.92 -7.73
CA VAL A 255 -17.64 1.46 -7.67
C VAL A 255 -18.73 1.05 -6.69
N SER A 256 -19.56 0.11 -7.12
CA SER A 256 -20.54 -0.56 -6.26
C SER A 256 -20.06 -1.95 -5.87
N TRP A 257 -20.45 -2.42 -4.69
CA TRP A 257 -20.12 -3.74 -4.21
C TRP A 257 -21.14 -4.79 -4.61
N THR A 258 -20.66 -5.93 -5.11
CA THR A 258 -21.44 -7.16 -5.24
C THR A 258 -20.99 -8.10 -4.12
N TYR A 259 -21.81 -8.20 -3.09
CA TYR A 259 -21.53 -9.04 -1.91
C TYR A 259 -21.59 -10.53 -2.26
N ILE A 260 -20.78 -11.32 -1.60
CA ILE A 260 -20.71 -12.78 -1.72
C ILE A 260 -21.24 -13.43 -0.43
N ASP A 261 -21.64 -14.68 -0.50
CA ASP A 261 -22.09 -15.49 0.64
C ASP A 261 -23.24 -14.87 1.48
N GLY A 262 -24.09 -14.04 0.84
CA GLY A 262 -25.25 -13.42 1.49
C GLY A 262 -24.93 -12.22 2.38
N HIS A 263 -23.68 -11.75 2.40
CA HIS A 263 -23.31 -10.55 3.15
C HIS A 263 -24.03 -9.31 2.67
N THR A 264 -24.23 -8.36 3.58
CA THR A 264 -24.82 -7.05 3.32
C THR A 264 -23.97 -5.94 3.93
N SER A 265 -24.12 -4.71 3.42
CA SER A 265 -23.40 -3.56 3.98
C SER A 265 -23.66 -3.37 5.48
N GLY A 266 -24.88 -3.63 5.95
CA GLY A 266 -25.23 -3.50 7.38
C GLY A 266 -24.50 -4.49 8.28
N GLU A 267 -24.29 -5.72 7.83
CA GLU A 267 -23.54 -6.74 8.58
C GLU A 267 -22.03 -6.46 8.65
N LEU A 268 -21.50 -5.75 7.65
CA LEU A 268 -20.08 -5.44 7.53
C LEU A 268 -19.70 -4.10 8.18
N SER A 269 -20.68 -3.33 8.68
CA SER A 269 -20.41 -2.07 9.36
C SER A 269 -19.49 -2.27 10.56
N GLY A 270 -18.40 -1.50 10.63
CA GLY A 270 -17.36 -1.62 11.66
C GLY A 270 -16.43 -2.84 11.52
N LYS A 271 -16.53 -3.59 10.41
CA LYS A 271 -15.74 -4.82 10.20
C LYS A 271 -14.83 -4.75 8.98
N LEU A 272 -14.87 -3.67 8.20
CA LEU A 272 -14.01 -3.56 7.02
C LEU A 272 -12.54 -3.53 7.42
N ALA A 273 -11.73 -4.31 6.74
CA ALA A 273 -10.29 -4.38 6.95
C ALA A 273 -9.53 -3.61 5.87
N TYR A 274 -9.80 -3.90 4.61
CA TYR A 274 -9.13 -3.26 3.47
C TYR A 274 -9.85 -3.59 2.16
N ILE A 275 -9.50 -2.84 1.11
CA ILE A 275 -9.74 -3.26 -0.27
C ILE A 275 -8.43 -3.66 -0.93
N VAL A 276 -8.53 -4.56 -1.90
CA VAL A 276 -7.43 -4.91 -2.81
C VAL A 276 -7.80 -4.43 -4.21
N LEU A 277 -6.95 -3.60 -4.78
CA LEU A 277 -7.06 -3.06 -6.12
C LEU A 277 -6.11 -3.84 -7.03
N ILE A 278 -6.64 -4.67 -7.92
CA ILE A 278 -5.86 -5.58 -8.76
C ILE A 278 -5.86 -5.04 -10.18
N SER A 279 -4.68 -4.76 -10.71
CA SER A 279 -4.51 -4.29 -12.08
C SER A 279 -5.14 -5.25 -13.10
N LYS A 280 -5.96 -4.71 -13.99
CA LYS A 280 -6.51 -5.43 -15.16
C LYS A 280 -5.44 -5.72 -16.22
N THR A 281 -4.35 -4.95 -16.22
CA THR A 281 -3.29 -5.01 -17.22
C THR A 281 -2.23 -6.06 -16.89
N ASN A 282 -1.67 -6.01 -15.66
CA ASN A 282 -0.51 -6.84 -15.30
C ASN A 282 -0.74 -7.74 -14.07
N GLY A 283 -1.88 -7.58 -13.36
CA GLY A 283 -2.22 -8.36 -12.17
C GLY A 283 -1.51 -7.93 -10.89
N ASN A 284 -0.67 -6.90 -10.93
CA ASN A 284 -0.11 -6.30 -9.74
C ASN A 284 -1.23 -5.65 -8.91
N PHE A 285 -1.00 -5.44 -7.61
CA PHE A 285 -2.06 -4.97 -6.74
C PHE A 285 -1.61 -3.92 -5.73
N LEU A 286 -2.58 -3.18 -5.21
CA LEU A 286 -2.46 -2.33 -4.03
C LEU A 286 -3.47 -2.75 -2.97
N VAL A 287 -3.06 -2.67 -1.70
CA VAL A 287 -3.97 -2.75 -0.57
C VAL A 287 -4.24 -1.33 -0.07
N VAL A 288 -5.52 -0.98 0.07
CA VAL A 288 -5.94 0.27 0.73
C VAL A 288 -6.63 -0.13 2.03
N PRO A 289 -5.99 0.12 3.18
CA PRO A 289 -6.52 -0.30 4.47
C PRO A 289 -7.72 0.52 4.90
N SER A 290 -8.57 -0.07 5.73
CA SER A 290 -9.51 0.69 6.55
C SER A 290 -8.71 1.59 7.49
N SER A 291 -9.06 2.85 7.54
CA SER A 291 -8.32 3.87 8.28
C SER A 291 -9.26 4.79 9.03
N VAL A 292 -8.70 5.46 10.04
CA VAL A 292 -9.41 6.49 10.79
C VAL A 292 -9.45 7.77 9.95
N ASN A 293 -10.61 8.41 9.90
CA ASN A 293 -10.74 9.81 9.53
C ASN A 293 -11.14 10.61 10.77
N VAL A 294 -10.62 11.82 10.92
CA VAL A 294 -10.95 12.69 12.05
C VAL A 294 -11.53 14.00 11.55
N ASN A 295 -12.67 14.38 12.11
CA ASN A 295 -13.36 15.61 11.77
C ASN A 295 -13.92 16.29 13.03
N ASP A 296 -13.41 17.48 13.35
CA ASP A 296 -13.84 18.29 14.51
C ASP A 296 -13.89 17.48 15.82
N GLY A 297 -12.81 16.72 16.05
CA GLY A 297 -12.68 15.85 17.23
C GLY A 297 -13.48 14.57 17.19
N ASN A 298 -14.29 14.35 16.16
CA ASN A 298 -15.00 13.08 15.98
C ASN A 298 -14.16 12.12 15.15
N VAL A 299 -14.03 10.91 15.65
CA VAL A 299 -13.26 9.81 15.03
C VAL A 299 -14.22 8.87 14.31
N VAL A 300 -14.05 8.74 13.00
CA VAL A 300 -14.68 7.64 12.28
C VAL A 300 -13.79 6.41 12.48
N VAL A 301 -14.32 5.45 13.22
CA VAL A 301 -13.57 4.28 13.68
C VAL A 301 -13.14 3.39 12.51
N VAL A 302 -11.95 2.79 12.62
CA VAL A 302 -11.46 1.74 11.73
C VAL A 302 -12.53 0.65 11.54
N GLY A 303 -12.71 0.22 10.31
CA GLY A 303 -13.71 -0.80 9.96
C GLY A 303 -14.98 -0.27 9.31
N ASN A 304 -15.14 1.05 9.20
CA ASN A 304 -16.23 1.66 8.43
C ASN A 304 -15.81 1.98 6.98
N GLY A 305 -14.52 2.08 6.70
CA GLY A 305 -13.98 2.42 5.41
C GLY A 305 -12.57 2.98 5.51
N GLY A 306 -12.04 3.47 4.41
CA GLY A 306 -10.70 4.05 4.35
C GLY A 306 -10.53 4.94 3.13
N GLY A 307 -9.38 5.64 3.07
CA GLY A 307 -9.10 6.50 1.94
C GLY A 307 -7.78 7.27 2.07
N PHE A 308 -7.53 8.08 1.05
CA PHE A 308 -6.34 8.92 0.97
C PHE A 308 -6.62 10.20 0.16
N TRP A 309 -6.01 11.31 0.56
CA TRP A 309 -6.14 12.58 -0.14
C TRP A 309 -5.59 12.52 -1.58
N SER A 310 -6.22 13.27 -2.49
CA SER A 310 -5.59 13.70 -3.74
C SER A 310 -5.02 15.11 -3.58
N SER A 311 -4.13 15.51 -4.50
CA SER A 311 -3.60 16.88 -4.56
C SER A 311 -4.60 17.90 -5.14
N SER A 312 -5.74 17.43 -5.68
CA SER A 312 -6.69 18.26 -6.40
C SER A 312 -7.74 18.89 -5.49
N ILE A 313 -7.94 20.19 -5.61
CA ILE A 313 -9.06 20.89 -4.96
C ILE A 313 -10.38 20.57 -5.65
N ASN A 314 -11.47 20.62 -4.92
CA ASN A 314 -12.80 20.63 -5.51
C ASN A 314 -13.15 22.04 -6.02
N SER A 315 -13.12 22.25 -7.34
CA SER A 315 -13.42 23.55 -7.95
C SER A 315 -14.82 24.09 -7.65
N GLY A 316 -15.77 23.22 -7.28
CA GLY A 316 -17.12 23.60 -6.86
C GLY A 316 -17.22 24.08 -5.41
N SER A 317 -16.17 23.90 -4.60
CA SER A 317 -16.17 24.29 -3.19
C SER A 317 -14.75 24.51 -2.66
N VAL A 318 -14.39 25.74 -2.35
CA VAL A 318 -13.09 26.06 -1.73
C VAL A 318 -12.86 25.38 -0.38
N ARG A 319 -13.91 24.86 0.23
CA ARG A 319 -13.85 24.11 1.50
C ARG A 319 -13.41 22.69 1.33
N SER A 320 -13.47 22.14 0.11
CA SER A 320 -13.32 20.71 -0.11
C SER A 320 -12.18 20.40 -1.07
N ALA A 321 -11.56 19.26 -0.86
CA ALA A 321 -10.61 18.65 -1.78
C ALA A 321 -11.04 17.23 -2.14
N TRP A 322 -10.55 16.73 -3.26
CA TRP A 322 -10.84 15.38 -3.71
C TRP A 322 -10.01 14.35 -2.94
N TYR A 323 -10.56 13.17 -2.75
CA TYR A 323 -9.87 12.03 -2.16
C TYR A 323 -10.39 10.71 -2.74
N GLY A 324 -9.56 9.69 -2.74
CA GLY A 324 -9.99 8.32 -2.99
C GLY A 324 -10.49 7.71 -1.70
N ASN A 325 -11.69 7.11 -1.72
CA ASN A 325 -12.27 6.48 -0.54
C ASN A 325 -13.00 5.20 -0.88
N PHE A 326 -13.16 4.37 0.12
CA PHE A 326 -14.08 3.25 0.11
C PHE A 326 -14.83 3.15 1.44
N ASP A 327 -16.02 2.62 1.37
CA ASP A 327 -16.81 2.21 2.54
C ASP A 327 -17.60 0.93 2.19
N ASN A 328 -18.51 0.50 3.06
CA ASN A 328 -19.34 -0.67 2.82
C ASN A 328 -20.53 -0.45 1.88
N GLY A 329 -20.70 0.74 1.35
CA GLY A 329 -21.76 1.08 0.40
C GLY A 329 -21.24 1.27 -1.01
N ILE A 330 -20.42 2.31 -1.18
CA ILE A 330 -19.80 2.69 -2.46
C ILE A 330 -18.37 3.14 -2.21
N TYR A 331 -17.55 3.14 -3.27
CA TYR A 331 -16.24 3.75 -3.21
C TYR A 331 -15.86 4.39 -4.55
N GLY A 332 -14.85 5.23 -4.53
CA GLY A 332 -14.36 5.94 -5.70
C GLY A 332 -13.72 7.26 -5.33
N VAL A 333 -13.94 8.26 -6.17
CA VAL A 333 -13.46 9.62 -5.93
C VAL A 333 -14.56 10.44 -5.29
N GLY A 334 -14.36 10.76 -4.02
CA GLY A 334 -15.22 11.67 -3.25
C GLY A 334 -14.56 13.01 -3.00
N ASN A 335 -15.22 13.89 -2.26
CA ASN A 335 -14.61 15.10 -1.73
C ASN A 335 -14.91 15.26 -0.25
N ASN A 336 -14.00 15.88 0.48
CA ASN A 336 -14.16 16.09 1.91
C ASN A 336 -13.60 17.46 2.33
N GLY A 337 -13.98 17.92 3.53
CA GLY A 337 -13.48 19.18 4.08
C GLY A 337 -11.96 19.16 4.22
N ARG A 338 -11.29 20.20 3.75
CA ARG A 338 -9.80 20.29 3.73
C ARG A 338 -9.16 20.20 5.13
N CYS A 339 -9.92 20.55 6.19
CA CYS A 339 -9.46 20.47 7.57
C CYS A 339 -9.47 19.06 8.18
N ILE A 340 -10.10 18.12 7.52
CA ILE A 340 -10.27 16.74 8.02
C ILE A 340 -8.94 15.98 7.96
N GLY A 341 -8.67 15.16 8.96
CA GLY A 341 -7.53 14.25 8.99
C GLY A 341 -7.80 13.00 8.17
N VAL A 342 -7.06 12.81 7.08
CA VAL A 342 -7.14 11.64 6.19
C VAL A 342 -5.73 11.18 5.85
N GLY A 343 -5.55 9.90 5.56
CA GLY A 343 -4.27 9.34 5.10
C GLY A 343 -3.78 9.95 3.78
N VAL A 344 -2.51 9.76 3.48
CA VAL A 344 -1.90 10.16 2.20
C VAL A 344 -1.12 9.00 1.62
N ARG A 345 -1.26 8.78 0.32
CA ARG A 345 -0.47 7.82 -0.47
C ARG A 345 0.19 8.53 -1.63
N GLY A 346 1.50 8.29 -1.81
CA GLY A 346 2.26 8.93 -2.87
C GLY A 346 2.12 8.22 -4.21
N VAL A 347 2.36 8.97 -5.28
CA VAL A 347 2.53 8.49 -6.65
C VAL A 347 3.79 9.09 -7.26
N VAL A 348 4.30 8.43 -8.29
CA VAL A 348 5.36 8.97 -9.16
C VAL A 348 4.86 8.89 -10.59
N GLY A 349 4.88 10.02 -11.30
CA GLY A 349 4.68 10.04 -12.74
C GLY A 349 5.88 9.44 -13.48
N GLN A 350 5.64 8.83 -14.64
CA GLN A 350 6.72 8.48 -15.58
C GLN A 350 7.12 9.67 -16.42
#